data_d33d4deee523424606761577dda8815e
#
_entry.id   d33d4deee523424606761577dda8815e
#
_cell.length_a   1.000
_cell.length_b   1.000
_cell.length_c   1.000
_cell.angle_alpha   90.00
_cell.angle_beta   90.00
_cell.angle_gamma   90.00
#
_symmetry.space_group_name_H-M   'P 1'
#
loop_
_entity.id
_entity.type
_entity.pdbx_description
1 polymer ?
#
loop_
_entity_poly.entity_id
_entity_poly.type
_entity_poly.pdbx_seq_one_letter_code
_entity_poly.pdbx_strand_id
1 'polypeptide(L)'
;MAPVDASPALLLQGEYERVLVVGDLHIGWEVTLAQQGIHVPSQTSKLADRLIDIIRKSSPTRIVFLGDVKHTVVGAELEEWRDVPEFFEKIVPFVSDIQIIQGNHDGNIEPMTPPQVKILPPSGIALWGRYGLFHGHAWPAPELLGCESLIQGHLHPVVAFTDALGYRITR
;
A
#
# COMPACT_ATOMS: atom_id res chain seq x y z
N MET A 1 17.12 -5.25 3.68
CA MET A 1 15.97 -5.03 2.80
C MET A 1 15.79 -6.26 1.91
N ALA A 2 14.61 -6.84 1.89
CA ALA A 2 14.30 -8.00 1.03
C ALA A 2 12.86 -7.91 0.52
N PRO A 3 12.61 -8.15 -0.79
CA PRO A 3 11.25 -8.30 -1.31
C PRO A 3 10.58 -9.53 -0.71
N VAL A 4 9.26 -9.47 -0.55
CA VAL A 4 8.48 -10.59 -0.01
C VAL A 4 7.71 -11.26 -1.14
N ASP A 5 8.11 -12.49 -1.50
CA ASP A 5 7.44 -13.45 -2.40
C ASP A 5 6.42 -12.88 -3.39
N ALA A 6 6.86 -12.36 -4.55
CA ALA A 6 5.98 -11.89 -5.64
C ALA A 6 4.80 -10.99 -5.16
N SER A 7 4.98 -10.25 -4.08
CA SER A 7 4.01 -9.33 -3.49
C SER A 7 4.51 -7.89 -3.58
N PRO A 8 3.65 -6.89 -3.67
CA PRO A 8 4.05 -5.48 -3.58
C PRO A 8 4.39 -5.12 -2.11
N ALA A 9 5.29 -5.90 -1.51
CA ALA A 9 5.70 -5.77 -0.13
C ALA A 9 7.21 -5.95 0.03
N LEU A 10 7.78 -5.17 0.94
CA LEU A 10 9.21 -5.12 1.22
C LEU A 10 9.43 -5.20 2.73
N LEU A 11 10.27 -6.13 3.19
CA LEU A 11 10.65 -6.22 4.59
C LEU A 11 11.95 -5.45 4.84
N LEU A 12 11.87 -4.44 5.69
CA LEU A 12 13.02 -3.67 6.19
C LEU A 12 13.40 -4.20 7.57
N GLN A 13 14.68 -4.49 7.75
CA GLN A 13 15.23 -4.99 8.99
C GLN A 13 16.04 -3.88 9.65
N GLY A 14 15.59 -3.40 10.79
CA GLY A 14 16.32 -2.56 11.73
C GLY A 14 17.04 -3.39 12.80
N GLU A 15 17.66 -2.73 13.77
CA GLU A 15 18.33 -3.40 14.87
C GLU A 15 17.35 -4.09 15.82
N TYR A 16 16.24 -3.42 16.13
CA TYR A 16 15.25 -3.89 17.12
C TYR A 16 13.84 -4.05 16.52
N GLU A 17 13.64 -3.67 15.27
CA GLU A 17 12.32 -3.74 14.64
C GLU A 17 12.38 -4.24 13.20
N ARG A 18 11.25 -4.80 12.76
CA ARG A 18 11.01 -5.22 11.37
C ARG A 18 9.82 -4.46 10.85
N VAL A 19 10.02 -3.71 9.77
CA VAL A 19 8.96 -2.92 9.15
C VAL A 19 8.58 -3.54 7.82
N LEU A 20 7.32 -3.96 7.71
CA LEU A 20 6.73 -4.40 6.45
C LEU A 20 6.17 -3.17 5.72
N VAL A 21 6.75 -2.86 4.56
CA VAL A 21 6.30 -1.78 3.69
C VAL A 21 5.43 -2.38 2.60
N VAL A 22 4.23 -1.85 2.40
CA VAL A 22 3.23 -2.35 1.43
C VAL A 22 2.83 -1.20 0.51
N GLY A 23 2.85 -1.42 -0.80
CA GLY A 23 2.42 -0.44 -1.82
C GLY A 23 0.94 -0.60 -2.19
N ASP A 24 0.43 0.37 -2.79
CA ASP A 24 -0.80 0.61 -3.55
C ASP A 24 -1.82 -0.56 -3.57
N LEU A 25 -2.74 -0.60 -2.59
CA LEU A 25 -3.74 -1.68 -2.47
C LEU A 25 -4.95 -1.45 -3.40
N HIS A 26 -5.36 -0.19 -3.54
CA HIS A 26 -6.53 0.21 -4.32
C HIS A 26 -7.80 -0.60 -4.01
N ILE A 27 -8.12 -0.76 -2.72
CA ILE A 27 -9.37 -1.40 -2.29
C ILE A 27 -10.55 -0.65 -2.92
N GLY A 28 -11.45 -1.39 -3.57
CA GLY A 28 -12.61 -0.82 -4.27
C GLY A 28 -12.41 -0.59 -5.78
N TRP A 29 -11.25 -0.93 -6.36
CA TRP A 29 -11.00 -0.78 -7.80
C TRP A 29 -11.99 -1.56 -8.67
N GLU A 30 -12.61 -2.61 -8.13
CA GLU A 30 -13.64 -3.41 -8.79
C GLU A 30 -14.88 -2.58 -9.16
N VAL A 31 -15.17 -1.51 -8.39
CA VAL A 31 -16.29 -0.59 -8.67
C VAL A 31 -16.05 0.13 -10.00
N THR A 32 -14.84 0.58 -10.25
CA THR A 32 -14.47 1.21 -11.53
C THR A 32 -14.63 0.25 -12.71
N LEU A 33 -14.28 -1.03 -12.52
CA LEU A 33 -14.53 -2.06 -13.53
C LEU A 33 -16.03 -2.30 -13.76
N ALA A 34 -16.82 -2.33 -12.69
CA ALA A 34 -18.27 -2.51 -12.78
C ALA A 34 -18.94 -1.37 -13.56
N GLN A 35 -18.48 -0.14 -13.41
CA GLN A 35 -18.92 1.01 -14.21
C GLN A 35 -18.59 0.86 -15.70
N GLN A 36 -17.57 0.09 -16.04
CA GLN A 36 -17.21 -0.28 -17.42
C GLN A 36 -17.90 -1.56 -17.92
N GLY A 37 -18.82 -2.12 -17.12
CA GLY A 37 -19.55 -3.35 -17.46
C GLY A 37 -18.80 -4.64 -17.12
N ILE A 38 -17.67 -4.56 -16.41
CA ILE A 38 -16.87 -5.74 -16.01
C ILE A 38 -17.13 -6.01 -14.53
N HIS A 39 -17.91 -7.04 -14.23
CA HIS A 39 -18.24 -7.39 -12.84
C HIS A 39 -17.21 -8.37 -12.25
N VAL A 40 -16.44 -7.89 -11.29
CA VAL A 40 -15.48 -8.69 -10.52
C VAL A 40 -15.90 -8.63 -9.04
N PRO A 41 -15.96 -9.78 -8.33
CA PRO A 41 -16.23 -9.77 -6.90
C PRO A 41 -15.14 -9.01 -6.14
N SER A 42 -15.48 -8.40 -4.98
CA SER A 42 -14.49 -7.73 -4.13
C SER A 42 -13.29 -8.64 -3.83
N GLN A 43 -12.10 -8.10 -3.99
CA GLN A 43 -10.84 -8.80 -3.71
C GLN A 43 -10.31 -8.50 -2.30
N THR A 44 -10.99 -7.66 -1.55
CA THR A 44 -10.56 -7.18 -0.22
C THR A 44 -10.23 -8.31 0.74
N SER A 45 -11.11 -9.32 0.84
CA SER A 45 -10.86 -10.48 1.71
C SER A 45 -9.59 -11.24 1.31
N LYS A 46 -9.37 -11.47 0.00
CA LYS A 46 -8.17 -12.14 -0.51
C LYS A 46 -6.91 -11.32 -0.28
N LEU A 47 -6.99 -9.99 -0.41
CA LEU A 47 -5.88 -9.08 -0.11
C LEU A 47 -5.50 -9.16 1.38
N ALA A 48 -6.49 -9.13 2.28
CA ALA A 48 -6.28 -9.27 3.71
C ALA A 48 -5.64 -10.63 4.06
N ASP A 49 -6.19 -11.74 3.54
CA ASP A 49 -5.67 -13.09 3.80
C ASP A 49 -4.21 -13.22 3.32
N ARG A 50 -3.91 -12.70 2.14
CA ARG A 50 -2.54 -12.69 1.59
C ARG A 50 -1.59 -11.86 2.46
N LEU A 51 -2.02 -10.70 2.93
CA LEU A 51 -1.22 -9.87 3.82
C LEU A 51 -1.00 -10.55 5.17
N ILE A 52 -2.03 -11.21 5.74
CA ILE A 52 -1.91 -12.00 6.97
C ILE A 52 -0.87 -13.11 6.81
N ASP A 53 -0.84 -13.81 5.69
CA ASP A 53 0.17 -14.84 5.43
C ASP A 53 1.58 -14.24 5.37
N ILE A 54 1.75 -13.06 4.77
CA ILE A 54 3.01 -12.32 4.76
C ILE A 54 3.41 -11.92 6.19
N ILE A 55 2.48 -11.37 6.97
CA ILE A 55 2.71 -10.98 8.37
C ILE A 55 3.16 -12.17 9.20
N ARG A 56 2.49 -13.31 9.08
CA ARG A 56 2.85 -14.55 9.81
C ARG A 56 4.25 -15.04 9.46
N LYS A 57 4.65 -15.00 8.19
CA LYS A 57 5.97 -15.45 7.72
C LYS A 57 7.08 -14.47 8.11
N SER A 58 6.84 -13.17 8.00
CA SER A 58 7.85 -12.14 8.23
C SER A 58 7.88 -11.60 9.65
N SER A 59 6.80 -11.81 10.43
CA SER A 59 6.63 -11.35 11.81
C SER A 59 7.08 -9.88 12.00
N PRO A 60 6.49 -8.92 11.28
CA PRO A 60 6.87 -7.52 11.40
C PRO A 60 6.37 -6.95 12.73
N THR A 61 7.11 -5.97 13.27
CA THR A 61 6.67 -5.19 14.44
C THR A 61 5.82 -4.00 14.05
N ARG A 62 5.94 -3.56 12.78
CA ARG A 62 5.21 -2.43 12.20
C ARG A 62 4.88 -2.70 10.74
N ILE A 63 3.73 -2.18 10.29
CA ILE A 63 3.38 -2.10 8.86
C ILE A 63 3.29 -0.63 8.45
N VAL A 64 3.86 -0.29 7.30
CA VAL A 64 3.72 1.01 6.66
C VAL A 64 3.14 0.83 5.26
N PHE A 65 1.93 1.32 5.05
CA PHE A 65 1.34 1.43 3.72
C PHE A 65 1.85 2.71 3.05
N LEU A 66 2.34 2.58 1.81
CA LEU A 66 2.85 3.71 1.03
C LEU A 66 1.76 4.51 0.32
N GLY A 67 0.54 4.47 0.81
CA GLY A 67 -0.59 5.18 0.25
C GLY A 67 -1.40 4.36 -0.75
N ASP A 68 -2.41 5.02 -1.31
CA ASP A 68 -3.38 4.46 -2.24
C ASP A 68 -4.01 3.16 -1.72
N VAL A 69 -4.42 3.20 -0.44
CA VAL A 69 -5.11 2.10 0.22
C VAL A 69 -6.50 1.92 -0.38
N LYS A 70 -7.27 3.00 -0.56
CA LYS A 70 -8.54 2.98 -1.30
C LYS A 70 -8.36 3.41 -2.75
N HIS A 71 -9.35 3.15 -3.60
CA HIS A 71 -9.23 3.39 -5.04
C HIS A 71 -9.78 4.74 -5.50
N THR A 72 -10.92 5.20 -4.96
CA THR A 72 -11.57 6.43 -5.42
C THR A 72 -10.80 7.67 -4.97
N VAL A 73 -10.43 8.55 -5.89
CA VAL A 73 -9.66 9.78 -5.59
C VAL A 73 -10.53 10.80 -4.87
N VAL A 74 -11.71 11.11 -5.43
CA VAL A 74 -12.61 12.14 -4.89
C VAL A 74 -13.74 11.47 -4.10
N GLY A 75 -13.74 11.64 -2.78
CA GLY A 75 -14.73 11.00 -1.91
C GLY A 75 -14.42 9.55 -1.62
N ALA A 76 -15.45 8.73 -1.50
CA ALA A 76 -15.37 7.29 -1.35
C ALA A 76 -16.70 6.65 -1.77
N GLU A 77 -16.60 5.50 -2.43
CA GLU A 77 -17.74 4.67 -2.80
C GLU A 77 -18.27 3.89 -1.58
N LEU A 78 -19.53 3.43 -1.65
CA LEU A 78 -20.13 2.66 -0.56
C LEU A 78 -19.36 1.38 -0.26
N GLU A 79 -18.83 0.75 -1.29
CA GLU A 79 -18.00 -0.44 -1.19
C GLU A 79 -16.72 -0.16 -0.40
N GLU A 80 -16.07 0.98 -0.61
CA GLU A 80 -14.87 1.38 0.13
C GLU A 80 -15.18 1.63 1.62
N TRP A 81 -16.34 2.24 1.92
CA TRP A 81 -16.81 2.43 3.29
C TRP A 81 -17.04 1.13 4.05
N ARG A 82 -17.29 0.03 3.34
CA ARG A 82 -17.38 -1.32 3.90
C ARG A 82 -16.03 -2.02 3.91
N ASP A 83 -15.36 -2.03 2.76
CA ASP A 83 -14.23 -2.92 2.47
C ASP A 83 -12.93 -2.45 3.15
N VAL A 84 -12.69 -1.12 3.27
CA VAL A 84 -11.50 -0.59 3.95
C VAL A 84 -11.52 -0.90 5.45
N PRO A 85 -12.62 -0.64 6.21
CA PRO A 85 -12.69 -1.07 7.61
C PRO A 85 -12.54 -2.59 7.77
N GLU A 86 -13.22 -3.41 6.94
CA GLU A 86 -13.13 -4.87 6.99
C GLU A 86 -11.69 -5.35 6.80
N PHE A 87 -10.94 -4.74 5.87
CA PHE A 87 -9.54 -5.05 5.64
C PHE A 87 -8.70 -4.82 6.90
N PHE A 88 -8.82 -3.63 7.52
CA PHE A 88 -8.05 -3.30 8.72
C PHE A 88 -8.46 -4.13 9.94
N GLU A 89 -9.75 -4.41 10.12
CA GLU A 89 -10.24 -5.29 11.20
C GLU A 89 -9.61 -6.69 11.13
N LYS A 90 -9.37 -7.21 9.94
CA LYS A 90 -8.71 -8.51 9.74
C LYS A 90 -7.23 -8.48 10.10
N ILE A 91 -6.50 -7.39 9.81
CA ILE A 91 -5.04 -7.36 9.98
C ILE A 91 -4.58 -6.84 11.35
N VAL A 92 -5.35 -5.96 12.00
CA VAL A 92 -5.05 -5.39 13.32
C VAL A 92 -4.73 -6.44 14.40
N PRO A 93 -5.39 -7.61 14.48
CA PRO A 93 -5.03 -8.63 15.45
C PRO A 93 -3.61 -9.19 15.33
N PHE A 94 -2.95 -8.99 14.19
CA PHE A 94 -1.63 -9.55 13.91
C PHE A 94 -0.48 -8.56 14.10
N VAL A 95 -0.75 -7.26 13.95
CA VAL A 95 0.24 -6.19 14.12
C VAL A 95 -0.43 -4.94 14.68
N SER A 96 0.07 -4.44 15.81
CA SER A 96 -0.52 -3.30 16.51
C SER A 96 -0.05 -1.92 16.02
N ASP A 97 1.13 -1.82 15.41
CA ASP A 97 1.64 -0.55 14.84
C ASP A 97 1.42 -0.55 13.32
N ILE A 98 0.34 0.09 12.90
CA ILE A 98 -0.02 0.24 11.48
C ILE A 98 -0.05 1.70 11.13
N GLN A 99 0.63 2.06 10.05
CA GLN A 99 0.77 3.42 9.57
C GLN A 99 0.45 3.50 8.08
N ILE A 100 -0.20 4.60 7.66
CA ILE A 100 -0.50 4.89 6.25
C ILE A 100 0.15 6.22 5.92
N ILE A 101 1.11 6.24 5.00
CA ILE A 101 1.56 7.48 4.35
C ILE A 101 0.50 7.82 3.31
N GLN A 102 -0.17 8.95 3.48
CA GLN A 102 -1.32 9.30 2.65
C GLN A 102 -0.96 9.41 1.16
N GLY A 103 -1.64 8.62 0.31
CA GLY A 103 -1.58 8.69 -1.14
C GLY A 103 -2.59 9.69 -1.73
N ASN A 104 -2.57 9.89 -3.05
CA ASN A 104 -3.53 10.79 -3.71
C ASN A 104 -4.96 10.21 -3.77
N HIS A 105 -5.11 8.90 -3.62
CA HIS A 105 -6.41 8.24 -3.51
C HIS A 105 -6.95 8.21 -2.07
N ASP A 106 -6.15 8.53 -1.06
CA ASP A 106 -6.51 8.38 0.36
C ASP A 106 -7.24 9.60 0.96
N GLY A 107 -7.82 10.46 0.13
CA GLY A 107 -8.72 11.50 0.64
C GLY A 107 -9.84 10.88 1.48
N ASN A 108 -10.09 11.42 2.70
CA ASN A 108 -11.10 10.93 3.64
C ASN A 108 -10.92 9.47 4.09
N ILE A 109 -9.69 8.93 4.14
CA ILE A 109 -9.43 7.56 4.61
C ILE A 109 -9.54 7.43 6.14
N GLU A 110 -9.27 8.50 6.89
CA GLU A 110 -9.20 8.49 8.35
C GLU A 110 -10.48 7.92 9.01
N PRO A 111 -11.71 8.32 8.64
CA PRO A 111 -12.92 7.74 9.23
C PRO A 111 -13.19 6.28 8.83
N MET A 112 -12.46 5.74 7.85
CA MET A 112 -12.57 4.34 7.41
C MET A 112 -11.55 3.43 8.12
N THR A 113 -10.62 3.99 8.88
CA THR A 113 -9.57 3.22 9.55
C THR A 113 -9.83 3.12 11.05
N PRO A 114 -9.48 1.99 11.68
CA PRO A 114 -9.54 1.88 13.14
C PRO A 114 -8.64 2.91 13.84
N PRO A 115 -8.99 3.37 15.06
CA PRO A 115 -8.25 4.44 15.76
C PRO A 115 -6.76 4.18 16.00
N GLN A 116 -6.33 2.93 15.98
CA GLN A 116 -4.92 2.53 16.15
C GLN A 116 -4.10 2.68 14.87
N VAL A 117 -4.73 2.87 13.71
CA VAL A 117 -4.03 3.13 12.44
C VAL A 117 -3.66 4.60 12.38
N LYS A 118 -2.39 4.89 12.20
CA LYS A 118 -1.87 6.27 12.13
C LYS A 118 -1.79 6.74 10.69
N ILE A 119 -2.40 7.88 10.40
CA ILE A 119 -2.26 8.53 9.10
C ILE A 119 -1.07 9.48 9.16
N LEU A 120 -0.14 9.31 8.24
CA LEU A 120 1.08 10.10 8.12
C LEU A 120 1.00 11.05 6.92
N PRO A 121 1.73 12.16 6.93
CA PRO A 121 1.70 13.14 5.86
C PRO A 121 2.21 12.54 4.53
N PRO A 122 1.71 13.02 3.38
CA PRO A 122 2.12 12.55 2.06
C PRO A 122 3.60 12.81 1.73
N SER A 123 4.25 13.73 2.44
CA SER A 123 5.69 13.99 2.34
C SER A 123 6.55 12.84 2.86
N GLY A 124 5.96 11.87 3.57
CA GLY A 124 6.61 10.65 3.98
C GLY A 124 7.35 10.73 5.32
N ILE A 125 8.09 9.67 5.62
CA ILE A 125 8.89 9.52 6.85
C ILE A 125 10.26 8.91 6.54
N ALA A 126 11.25 9.23 7.37
CA ALA A 126 12.54 8.57 7.36
C ALA A 126 12.57 7.46 8.44
N LEU A 127 12.97 6.25 8.05
CA LEU A 127 13.22 5.15 8.97
C LEU A 127 14.73 5.00 9.18
N TRP A 128 15.16 5.13 10.44
CA TRP A 128 16.55 4.96 10.93
C TRP A 128 17.57 5.86 10.21
N GLY A 129 17.12 6.98 9.60
CA GLY A 129 17.97 7.83 8.74
C GLY A 129 18.48 7.13 7.48
N ARG A 130 18.01 5.92 7.18
CA ARG A 130 18.50 5.07 6.11
C ARG A 130 17.50 4.91 4.97
N TYR A 131 16.22 4.77 5.29
CA TYR A 131 15.15 4.57 4.29
C TYR A 131 14.16 5.71 4.35
N GLY A 132 14.00 6.44 3.25
CA GLY A 132 12.93 7.41 3.07
C GLY A 132 11.71 6.72 2.45
N LEU A 133 10.56 6.77 3.13
CA LEU A 133 9.31 6.18 2.68
C LEU A 133 8.33 7.30 2.34
N PHE A 134 7.74 7.30 1.16
CA PHE A 134 6.71 8.26 0.74
C PHE A 134 5.85 7.65 -0.38
N HIS A 135 4.67 8.23 -0.64
CA HIS A 135 3.83 7.68 -1.71
C HIS A 135 4.37 8.00 -3.11
N GLY A 136 4.70 9.25 -3.40
CA GLY A 136 5.28 9.65 -4.69
C GLY A 136 4.48 10.71 -5.45
N HIS A 137 3.23 11.01 -5.08
CA HIS A 137 2.43 12.07 -5.71
C HIS A 137 2.77 13.48 -5.18
N ALA A 138 3.32 13.58 -3.98
CA ALA A 138 3.77 14.81 -3.34
C ALA A 138 5.30 14.83 -3.22
N TRP A 139 5.86 16.04 -3.08
CA TRP A 139 7.30 16.18 -2.82
C TRP A 139 7.67 15.53 -1.49
N PRO A 140 8.72 14.72 -1.46
CA PRO A 140 9.21 14.13 -0.21
C PRO A 140 9.70 15.21 0.75
N ALA A 141 9.59 14.94 2.04
CA ALA A 141 10.19 15.81 3.07
C ALA A 141 11.71 15.91 2.84
N PRO A 142 12.31 17.11 3.07
CA PRO A 142 13.73 17.34 2.77
C PRO A 142 14.68 16.33 3.44
N GLU A 143 14.34 15.87 4.64
CA GLU A 143 15.13 14.87 5.39
C GLU A 143 15.20 13.51 4.68
N LEU A 144 14.24 13.16 3.84
CA LEU A 144 14.25 11.91 3.08
C LEU A 144 15.37 11.90 2.03
N LEU A 145 15.76 13.09 1.51
CA LEU A 145 16.82 13.20 0.53
C LEU A 145 18.20 12.85 1.08
N GLY A 146 18.35 12.83 2.40
CA GLY A 146 19.55 12.37 3.10
C GLY A 146 19.60 10.86 3.35
N CYS A 147 18.55 10.12 3.05
CA CYS A 147 18.49 8.66 3.23
C CYS A 147 19.29 7.92 2.16
N GLU A 148 19.81 6.73 2.51
CA GLU A 148 20.56 5.86 1.57
C GLU A 148 19.66 5.34 0.43
N SER A 149 18.36 5.16 0.71
CA SER A 149 17.39 4.63 -0.25
C SER A 149 16.04 5.32 -0.09
N LEU A 150 15.41 5.64 -1.22
CA LEU A 150 14.03 6.11 -1.27
C LEU A 150 13.14 4.98 -1.78
N ILE A 151 12.03 4.76 -1.09
CA ILE A 151 11.03 3.73 -1.41
C ILE A 151 9.70 4.43 -1.60
N GLN A 152 9.11 4.26 -2.78
CA GLN A 152 7.85 4.92 -3.14
C GLN A 152 6.87 3.94 -3.80
N GLY A 153 5.58 4.28 -3.73
CA GLY A 153 4.48 3.70 -4.50
C GLY A 153 4.15 4.52 -5.75
N HIS A 154 2.87 4.65 -6.09
CA HIS A 154 2.29 5.56 -7.08
C HIS A 154 2.62 5.28 -8.54
N LEU A 155 3.86 4.96 -8.90
CA LEU A 155 4.31 4.94 -10.30
C LEU A 155 3.79 3.75 -11.11
N HIS A 156 3.36 2.67 -10.47
CA HIS A 156 2.86 1.44 -11.11
C HIS A 156 3.70 1.01 -12.34
N PRO A 157 5.02 0.76 -12.19
CA PRO A 157 5.89 0.45 -13.31
C PRO A 157 5.45 -0.82 -14.02
N VAL A 158 5.40 -0.77 -15.36
CA VAL A 158 5.07 -1.92 -16.19
C VAL A 158 6.25 -2.30 -17.07
N VAL A 159 6.43 -3.61 -17.29
CA VAL A 159 7.41 -4.11 -18.26
C VAL A 159 6.69 -4.42 -19.56
N ALA A 160 7.15 -3.83 -20.65
CA ALA A 160 6.63 -4.08 -21.97
C ALA A 160 7.57 -5.03 -22.73
N PHE A 161 7.01 -6.14 -23.23
CA PHE A 161 7.70 -7.07 -24.10
C PHE A 161 7.17 -6.88 -25.53
N THR A 162 8.06 -6.83 -26.51
CA THR A 162 7.69 -6.83 -27.92
C THR A 162 8.16 -8.12 -28.54
N ASP A 163 7.26 -8.85 -29.18
CA ASP A 163 7.62 -10.08 -29.91
C ASP A 163 8.31 -9.78 -31.24
N ALA A 164 8.77 -10.82 -31.92
CA ALA A 164 9.43 -10.69 -33.21
C ALA A 164 8.55 -10.14 -34.34
N LEU A 165 7.22 -10.11 -34.14
CA LEU A 165 6.22 -9.58 -35.07
C LEU A 165 5.81 -8.15 -34.74
N GLY A 166 6.36 -7.56 -33.67
CA GLY A 166 6.07 -6.19 -33.23
C GLY A 166 4.86 -6.06 -32.30
N TYR A 167 4.21 -7.15 -31.86
CA TYR A 167 3.15 -7.10 -30.90
C TYR A 167 3.68 -6.78 -29.50
N ARG A 168 3.11 -5.75 -28.85
CA ARG A 168 3.51 -5.31 -27.52
C ARG A 168 2.61 -5.96 -26.46
N ILE A 169 3.24 -6.67 -25.51
CA ILE A 169 2.59 -7.25 -24.33
C ILE A 169 3.10 -6.50 -23.12
N THR A 170 2.21 -5.92 -22.31
CA THR A 170 2.54 -5.29 -21.02
C THR A 170 2.13 -6.21 -19.87
N ARG A 171 2.98 -6.35 -18.87
CA ARG A 171 2.69 -7.05 -17.61
C ARG A 171 3.17 -6.22 -16.44
#